data_b0bef44dcd3525f750503249b2bfd02c
#
_entry.id   b0bef44dcd3525f750503249b2bfd02c
#
_cell.length_a   1.000
_cell.length_b   1.000
_cell.length_c   1.000
_cell.angle_alpha   90.00
_cell.angle_beta   90.00
_cell.angle_gamma   90.00
#
_symmetry.space_group_name_H-M   'P 1'
#
loop_
_entity.id
_entity.type
_entity.pdbx_description
1 polymer ?
#
loop_
_entity_poly.entity_id
_entity_poly.type
_entity_poly.pdbx_seq_one_letter_code
_entity_poly.pdbx_strand_id
1 'polypeptide(L)'
;MVRRRYSIFSAVLSAAAAVSSPASAQTFQNYRCADGTQFIVGFFEYDQRAHLQIDGRAVTLAKRVALSGSRYSGGGVTLKITKAGTTVKHARRPVTACELT
;
A
#
# COMPACT_ATOMS: atom_id res chain seq x y z
N MET A 1 -21.97 -52.68 1.59
CA MET A 1 -21.91 -52.20 1.45
C MET A 1 -21.88 -51.06 1.54
N VAL A 2 -21.83 -50.67 1.70
CA VAL A 2 -21.89 -49.72 1.78
C VAL A 2 -21.32 -48.79 1.77
N ARG A 3 -21.09 -48.54 1.70
CA ARG A 3 -20.65 -47.74 1.71
C ARG A 3 -20.54 -46.65 1.35
N ARG A 4 -20.69 -46.33 1.15
CA ARG A 4 -20.72 -45.40 0.73
C ARG A 4 -20.89 -44.36 1.03
N ARG A 5 -21.11 -44.06 1.31
CA ARG A 5 -21.43 -43.16 1.56
C ARG A 5 -20.78 -42.24 1.85
N TYR A 6 -20.40 -42.08 2.09
CA TYR A 6 -19.84 -41.21 2.45
C TYR A 6 -19.58 -40.18 1.94
N SER A 7 -19.69 -39.97 1.67
CA SER A 7 -19.46 -39.10 1.18
C SER A 7 -19.75 -37.97 1.26
N ILE A 8 -20.07 -37.66 1.32
CA ILE A 8 -20.48 -36.73 1.30
C ILE A 8 -19.99 -35.75 1.72
N PHE A 9 -19.77 -35.48 2.08
CA PHE A 9 -19.48 -34.59 2.49
C PHE A 9 -18.89 -33.68 2.20
N SER A 10 -18.80 -33.60 2.21
CA SER A 10 -18.19 -32.91 1.93
C SER A 10 -18.32 -31.78 1.52
N ALA A 11 -18.61 -31.65 1.18
CA ALA A 11 -18.84 -30.74 0.62
C ALA A 11 -18.88 -29.59 1.15
N VAL A 12 -19.06 -29.39 1.38
CA VAL A 12 -19.28 -28.46 1.78
C VAL A 12 -18.57 -27.59 1.98
N LEU A 13 -18.18 -27.57 2.25
CA LEU A 13 -17.54 -26.82 2.52
C LEU A 13 -17.29 -25.80 2.00
N SER A 14 -17.18 -25.89 1.56
CA SER A 14 -16.82 -25.07 0.88
C SER A 14 -17.21 -23.91 0.90
N ALA A 15 -17.84 -23.86 0.82
CA ALA A 15 -18.38 -22.84 0.65
C ALA A 15 -17.87 -21.85 1.19
N ALA A 16 -17.84 -21.86 1.87
CA ALA A 16 -17.53 -20.93 2.42
C ALA A 16 -16.82 -20.05 2.00
N ALA A 17 -16.23 -20.29 1.74
CA ALA A 17 -15.46 -19.53 1.40
C ALA A 17 -15.74 -18.44 0.94
N ALA A 18 -16.20 -18.37 0.42
CA ALA A 18 -16.43 -17.39 -0.21
C ALA A 18 -16.37 -16.23 0.29
N VAL A 19 -16.53 -15.94 0.84
CA VAL A 19 -16.65 -14.84 1.21
C VAL A 19 -15.93 -13.88 1.20
N SER A 20 -15.31 -13.72 1.06
CA SER A 20 -14.59 -12.78 0.99
C SER A 20 -14.96 -11.55 0.97
N SER A 21 -14.94 -10.84 1.42
CA SER A 21 -15.35 -9.67 1.38
C SER A 21 -14.48 -8.73 1.20
N PRO A 22 -14.24 -8.08 0.62
CA PRO A 22 -13.44 -7.17 0.30
C PRO A 22 -13.56 -6.00 0.73
N ALA A 23 -14.04 -5.73 1.26
CA ALA A 23 -14.12 -4.60 1.70
C ALA A 23 -13.27 -3.57 1.26
N SER A 24 -12.41 -3.12 1.81
CA SER A 24 -11.79 -2.00 1.44
C SER A 24 -10.73 -2.26 0.57
N ALA A 25 -10.57 -1.58 -0.38
CA ALA A 25 -9.51 -1.73 -1.24
C ALA A 25 -8.41 -0.93 -0.67
N GLN A 26 -7.44 -1.53 -0.11
CA GLN A 26 -6.27 -0.83 0.35
C GLN A 26 -5.06 -1.43 -0.33
N THR A 27 -4.13 -0.58 -0.66
CA THR A 27 -2.90 -0.99 -1.31
C THR A 27 -1.74 -0.53 -0.46
N PHE A 28 -0.86 -1.45 -0.10
CA PHE A 28 0.34 -1.12 0.64
C PHE A 28 1.55 -1.44 -0.22
N GLN A 29 2.50 -0.52 -0.28
CA GLN A 29 3.69 -0.71 -1.07
C GLN A 29 4.91 -0.40 -0.22
N ASN A 30 5.94 -1.22 -0.37
CA ASN A 30 7.20 -1.03 0.35
C ASN A 30 8.21 -0.45 -0.61
N TYR A 31 8.94 0.56 -0.15
CA TYR A 31 9.94 1.23 -0.96
C TYR A 31 11.29 1.24 -0.26
N ARG A 32 12.34 1.19 -1.05
CA ARG A 32 13.69 1.38 -0.57
C ARG A 32 14.33 2.46 -1.43
N CYS A 33 14.96 3.40 -0.80
CA CYS A 33 15.51 4.55 -1.48
C CYS A 33 17.02 4.48 -1.59
N ALA A 34 17.57 5.25 -2.53
CA ALA A 34 18.99 5.24 -2.79
C ALA A 34 19.82 5.67 -1.57
N ASP A 35 19.25 6.49 -0.70
CA ASP A 35 19.97 6.95 0.48
C ASP A 35 19.81 6.00 1.67
N GLY A 36 19.20 4.84 1.47
CA GLY A 36 19.00 3.87 2.54
C GLY A 36 17.67 4.00 3.25
N THR A 37 16.88 5.00 2.95
CA THR A 37 15.58 5.15 3.57
C THR A 37 14.65 4.02 3.12
N GLN A 38 13.83 3.53 4.01
CA GLN A 38 12.81 2.54 3.68
C GLN A 38 11.50 3.04 4.24
N PHE A 39 10.43 2.87 3.47
CA PHE A 39 9.12 3.26 3.97
C PHE A 39 8.02 2.41 3.36
N ILE A 40 6.88 2.45 3.99
CA ILE A 40 5.68 1.76 3.52
C ILE A 40 4.65 2.84 3.31
N VAL A 41 3.96 2.78 2.18
CA VAL A 41 2.88 3.72 1.92
C VAL A 41 1.60 2.94 1.72
N GLY A 42 0.53 3.41 2.31
CA GLY A 42 -0.78 2.81 2.17
C GLY A 42 -1.74 3.77 1.51
N PHE A 43 -2.49 3.25 0.54
CA PHE A 43 -3.55 4.00 -0.13
C PHE A 43 -4.85 3.27 0.12
N PHE A 44 -5.89 4.01 0.44
CA PHE A 44 -7.18 3.42 0.75
C PHE A 44 -8.22 3.93 -0.23
N GLU A 45 -9.15 3.09 -0.59
CA GLU A 45 -10.22 3.46 -1.48
C GLU A 45 -10.99 4.63 -0.88
N TYR A 46 -11.35 5.58 -1.67
CA TYR A 46 -12.11 6.76 -1.23
C TYR A 46 -11.33 7.70 -0.34
N ASP A 47 -10.02 7.54 -0.25
CA ASP A 47 -9.19 8.43 0.53
C ASP A 47 -8.03 8.86 -0.36
N GLN A 48 -7.94 10.14 -0.62
CA GLN A 48 -6.89 10.65 -1.51
C GLN A 48 -5.55 10.80 -0.83
N ARG A 49 -5.49 10.63 0.47
CA ARG A 49 -4.24 10.83 1.19
C ARG A 49 -3.35 9.60 1.09
N ALA A 50 -2.07 9.82 1.29
CA ALA A 50 -1.12 8.74 1.38
C ALA A 50 -0.72 8.57 2.84
N HIS A 51 -0.75 7.34 3.33
CA HIS A 51 -0.42 7.06 4.72
C HIS A 51 0.92 6.37 4.76
N LEU A 52 1.92 7.02 5.32
CA LEU A 52 3.27 6.51 5.33
C LEU A 52 3.73 6.07 6.70
N GLN A 53 4.57 5.05 6.70
CA GLN A 53 5.38 4.69 7.85
C GLN A 53 6.80 4.94 7.43
N ILE A 54 7.42 5.96 7.98
CA ILE A 54 8.76 6.35 7.60
C ILE A 54 9.47 6.92 8.81
N ASP A 55 10.75 6.64 8.96
CA ASP A 55 11.55 7.13 10.07
C ASP A 55 10.94 6.76 11.42
N GLY A 56 10.33 5.59 11.50
CA GLY A 56 9.77 5.09 12.75
C GLY A 56 8.49 5.75 13.19
N ARG A 57 7.83 6.47 12.31
CA ARG A 57 6.57 7.12 12.67
C ARG A 57 5.58 7.09 11.52
N ALA A 58 4.33 7.25 11.86
CA ALA A 58 3.26 7.29 10.88
C ALA A 58 3.00 8.74 10.48
N VAL A 59 2.93 8.98 9.17
CA VAL A 59 2.73 10.32 8.64
C VAL A 59 1.63 10.24 7.59
N THR A 60 0.69 11.16 7.63
CA THR A 60 -0.37 11.23 6.63
C THR A 60 -0.08 12.40 5.71
N LEU A 61 -0.04 12.13 4.41
CA LEU A 61 0.28 13.13 3.41
C LEU A 61 -0.96 13.48 2.61
N ALA A 62 -1.21 14.76 2.44
CA ALA A 62 -2.33 15.21 1.63
C ALA A 62 -1.92 15.20 0.17
N LYS A 63 -2.86 14.89 -0.70
CA LYS A 63 -2.60 14.93 -2.13
C LYS A 63 -2.47 16.38 -2.58
N ARG A 64 -1.47 16.65 -3.39
CA ARG A 64 -1.19 18.00 -3.88
C ARG A 64 -1.31 18.04 -5.39
N VAL A 65 -1.42 19.25 -5.91
CA VAL A 65 -1.46 19.44 -7.35
C VAL A 65 -0.10 19.09 -7.93
N ALA A 66 -0.11 18.40 -9.05
CA ALA A 66 1.12 18.01 -9.73
C ALA A 66 0.90 18.13 -11.22
N LEU A 67 1.95 18.53 -11.94
CA LEU A 67 1.87 18.64 -13.38
C LEU A 67 1.85 17.26 -14.03
N SER A 68 2.48 16.29 -13.41
CA SER A 68 2.44 14.92 -13.89
C SER A 68 2.57 14.01 -12.69
N GLY A 69 1.97 12.83 -12.80
CA GLY A 69 2.04 11.88 -11.72
C GLY A 69 1.24 12.35 -10.51
N SER A 70 1.65 11.91 -9.35
CA SER A 70 0.98 12.22 -8.11
C SER A 70 1.98 12.78 -7.10
N ARG A 71 1.56 13.76 -6.34
CA ARG A 71 2.41 14.36 -5.33
C ARG A 71 1.63 14.43 -4.02
N TYR A 72 2.28 14.07 -2.95
CA TYR A 72 1.68 14.07 -1.63
C TYR A 72 2.65 14.74 -0.66
N SER A 73 2.15 15.51 0.27
CA SER A 73 3.03 16.11 1.26
C SER A 73 2.32 16.33 2.58
N GLY A 74 3.09 16.32 3.65
CA GLY A 74 2.59 16.56 4.99
C GLY A 74 3.62 16.09 5.99
N GLY A 75 3.60 16.67 7.18
CA GLY A 75 4.48 16.21 8.24
C GLY A 75 5.96 16.28 7.91
N GLY A 76 6.37 17.16 7.03
CA GLY A 76 7.77 17.26 6.66
C GLY A 76 8.21 16.28 5.61
N VAL A 77 7.28 15.55 5.01
CA VAL A 77 7.60 14.54 4.00
C VAL A 77 6.90 14.91 2.70
N THR A 78 7.60 14.75 1.59
CA THR A 78 7.01 14.92 0.26
C THR A 78 7.28 13.68 -0.54
N LEU A 79 6.22 13.08 -1.07
CA LEU A 79 6.30 11.87 -1.88
C LEU A 79 5.83 12.21 -3.28
N LYS A 80 6.60 11.82 -4.29
CA LYS A 80 6.23 12.07 -5.67
C LYS A 80 6.31 10.77 -6.43
N ILE A 81 5.26 10.42 -7.11
CA ILE A 81 5.17 9.19 -7.89
C ILE A 81 4.88 9.57 -9.32
N THR A 82 5.78 9.24 -10.23
CA THR A 82 5.62 9.54 -11.65
C THR A 82 5.99 8.31 -12.45
N LYS A 83 5.80 8.39 -13.76
CA LYS A 83 6.23 7.31 -14.62
C LYS A 83 7.73 7.16 -14.63
N ALA A 84 8.45 8.22 -14.35
CA ALA A 84 9.89 8.14 -14.33
C ALA A 84 10.42 7.54 -13.02
N GLY A 85 9.57 7.39 -12.03
CA GLY A 85 9.97 6.79 -10.78
C GLY A 85 9.37 7.49 -9.60
N THR A 86 9.74 7.03 -8.42
CA THR A 86 9.22 7.54 -7.16
C THR A 86 10.36 8.21 -6.41
N THR A 87 10.08 9.36 -5.82
CA THR A 87 11.07 10.05 -4.99
C THR A 87 10.42 10.46 -3.68
N VAL A 88 11.25 10.62 -2.67
CA VAL A 88 10.76 11.09 -1.39
C VAL A 88 11.76 12.06 -0.81
N LYS A 89 11.24 13.07 -0.12
CA LYS A 89 12.06 14.00 0.62
C LYS A 89 11.53 14.01 2.03
N HIS A 90 12.37 13.78 3.02
CA HIS A 90 11.94 13.75 4.40
C HIS A 90 13.04 14.27 5.32
N ALA A 91 12.64 14.72 6.46
CA ALA A 91 13.54 15.31 7.41
C ALA A 91 14.30 16.43 6.71
N ARG A 92 15.55 16.52 6.87
CA ARG A 92 16.33 17.54 6.19
C ARG A 92 17.23 16.96 5.13
N ARG A 93 16.86 15.80 4.62
CA ARG A 93 17.66 15.14 3.62
C ARG A 93 17.25 15.60 2.24
N PRO A 94 18.17 15.50 1.29
CA PRO A 94 17.82 15.82 -0.10
C PRO A 94 16.82 14.80 -0.64
N VAL A 95 16.19 15.15 -1.73
CA VAL A 95 15.30 14.24 -2.42
C VAL A 95 16.07 13.01 -2.84
N THR A 96 15.49 11.84 -2.65
CA THR A 96 16.13 10.59 -3.01
C THR A 96 15.19 9.75 -3.85
N ALA A 97 15.74 8.97 -4.77
CA ALA A 97 14.97 8.07 -5.63
C ALA A 97 14.69 6.78 -4.90
N CYS A 98 13.50 6.24 -5.08
CA CYS A 98 13.05 5.05 -4.38
C CYS A 98 12.50 4.03 -5.35
N GLU A 99 12.58 2.76 -4.98
CA GLU A 99 12.06 1.67 -5.79
C GLU A 99 11.21 0.76 -4.94
N LEU A 100 10.25 0.13 -5.58
CA LEU A 100 9.44 -0.87 -4.89
C LEU A 100 10.31 -2.08 -4.56
N THR A 101 10.09 -2.65 -3.40
CA THR A 101 10.85 -3.84 -3.00
C THR A 101 9.98 -5.07 -2.92
#